data_b741c31567dbb72945ee34b078beff12
#
_entry.id   b741c31567dbb72945ee34b078beff12
#
_cell.length_a   1.000
_cell.length_b   1.000
_cell.length_c   1.000
_cell.angle_alpha   90.00
_cell.angle_beta   90.00
_cell.angle_gamma   90.00
#
_symmetry.space_group_name_H-M   'P 1'
#
loop_
_entity.id
_entity.type
_entity.pdbx_description
1 polymer ?
#
loop_
_entity_poly.entity_id
_entity_poly.type
_entity_poly.pdbx_seq_one_letter_code
_entity_poly.pdbx_strand_id
1 'polypeptide(L)'
;MRLHPSVNLSIIKFLGLEQILKNSLTGLPIGGGKGGSDFDPKGKSDNEVMHFCQSFMTELYRHIGKDVDVPAGDIGVGAREIGYLYGQYKRITGLYEGVLTGKGLTYGGSLARKEATGFGLCYLTQEMLRCNGKDVAGKTVVISGSGNVAIYAAQKITEMGAKVVAMSDSNGYIHDANGVNLEVIKQLKEVERKRIKEYVKAVPTATYTEGCSGIWTIPCRIALPCATQNEIDENSAKTLIANGVEAVGEGANMPSTLEATAAFQQAGVLFAPAKAANAGGVAVSALEMSQNSQRLSWTFEEVDAKLKDIMIEIFHKVDLAAKEYATPGDYVAGANIAGFLKVADAMMAQGAV
;
A
#
# COMPACT_ATOMS: atom_id res chain seq x y z
N MET A 1 5.91 12.03 -1.02
CA MET A 1 5.62 13.45 -0.65
C MET A 1 4.20 13.53 -0.14
N ARG A 2 3.98 14.22 0.99
CA ARG A 2 2.67 14.34 1.66
C ARG A 2 2.23 15.81 1.72
N LEU A 3 0.99 16.08 1.36
CA LEU A 3 0.34 17.39 1.53
C LEU A 3 -0.86 17.21 2.47
N HIS A 4 -0.67 17.59 3.74
CA HIS A 4 -1.69 17.41 4.77
C HIS A 4 -1.40 18.31 5.98
N PRO A 5 -2.42 18.90 6.64
CA PRO A 5 -2.22 19.80 7.79
C PRO A 5 -1.42 19.21 8.96
N SER A 6 -1.37 17.87 9.09
CA SER A 6 -0.58 17.21 10.14
C SER A 6 0.92 17.14 9.85
N VAL A 7 1.37 17.56 8.67
CA VAL A 7 2.80 17.48 8.31
C VAL A 7 3.62 18.41 9.18
N ASN A 8 4.58 17.82 9.86
CA ASN A 8 5.61 18.53 10.62
C ASN A 8 6.91 17.71 10.59
N LEU A 9 7.99 18.28 11.09
CA LEU A 9 9.31 17.66 11.02
C LEU A 9 9.38 16.29 11.71
N SER A 10 8.69 16.11 12.84
CA SER A 10 8.66 14.84 13.57
C SER A 10 7.99 13.73 12.75
N ILE A 11 6.83 14.03 12.17
CA ILE A 11 6.08 13.10 11.30
C ILE A 11 6.90 12.74 10.06
N ILE A 12 7.56 13.69 9.43
CA ILE A 12 8.39 13.43 8.25
C ILE A 12 9.60 12.56 8.59
N LYS A 13 10.27 12.77 9.74
CA LYS A 13 11.36 11.90 10.20
C LYS A 13 10.89 10.47 10.42
N PHE A 14 9.77 10.29 11.12
CA PHE A 14 9.19 8.96 11.35
C PHE A 14 8.84 8.25 10.03
N LEU A 15 8.12 8.94 9.15
CA LEU A 15 7.76 8.39 7.85
C LEU A 15 8.98 8.09 6.96
N GLY A 16 10.04 8.90 7.08
CA GLY A 16 11.31 8.68 6.39
C GLY A 16 11.98 7.38 6.85
N LEU A 17 12.06 7.15 8.17
CA LEU A 17 12.60 5.91 8.73
C LEU A 17 11.81 4.68 8.25
N GLU A 18 10.48 4.74 8.30
CA GLU A 18 9.64 3.64 7.80
C GLU A 18 9.86 3.38 6.31
N GLN A 19 10.01 4.45 5.52
CA GLN A 19 10.23 4.32 4.08
C GLN A 19 11.60 3.70 3.77
N ILE A 20 12.65 4.02 4.53
CA ILE A 20 13.98 3.41 4.41
C ILE A 20 13.87 1.89 4.60
N LEU A 21 13.26 1.44 5.70
CA LEU A 21 13.10 0.02 6.00
C LEU A 21 12.23 -0.70 4.97
N LYS A 22 11.13 -0.07 4.53
CA LYS A 22 10.26 -0.62 3.48
C LYS A 22 10.99 -0.78 2.15
N ASN A 23 11.70 0.25 1.69
CA ASN A 23 12.39 0.23 0.41
C ASN A 23 13.53 -0.79 0.40
N SER A 24 14.24 -0.95 1.52
CA SER A 24 15.31 -1.94 1.66
C SER A 24 14.81 -3.37 1.47
N LEU A 25 13.58 -3.69 1.93
CA LEU A 25 12.97 -5.01 1.75
C LEU A 25 12.78 -5.38 0.28
N THR A 26 12.49 -4.41 -0.59
CA THR A 26 12.26 -4.69 -2.02
C THR A 26 13.48 -5.31 -2.72
N GLY A 27 14.68 -5.16 -2.17
CA GLY A 27 15.93 -5.59 -2.82
C GLY A 27 16.37 -4.69 -3.98
N LEU A 28 15.54 -3.74 -4.37
CA LEU A 28 15.84 -2.82 -5.46
C LEU A 28 16.87 -1.76 -5.03
N PRO A 29 17.65 -1.21 -5.97
CA PRO A 29 18.69 -0.21 -5.68
C PRO A 29 18.08 1.18 -5.49
N ILE A 30 17.24 1.33 -4.48
CA ILE A 30 16.59 2.59 -4.10
C ILE A 30 16.75 2.85 -2.61
N GLY A 31 17.00 4.10 -2.25
CA GLY A 31 16.93 4.57 -0.88
C GLY A 31 15.48 4.87 -0.45
N GLY A 32 15.31 5.50 0.70
CA GLY A 32 14.01 5.90 1.22
C GLY A 32 14.08 7.27 1.89
N GLY A 33 13.03 8.06 1.72
CA GLY A 33 12.88 9.35 2.34
C GLY A 33 11.43 9.82 2.31
N LYS A 34 11.16 10.89 3.01
CA LYS A 34 9.87 11.56 3.01
C LYS A 34 10.05 13.08 3.03
N GLY A 35 9.10 13.76 2.41
CA GLY A 35 8.98 15.21 2.44
C GLY A 35 7.53 15.61 2.30
N GLY A 36 7.24 16.89 2.45
CA GLY A 36 5.87 17.38 2.30
C GLY A 36 5.66 18.80 2.81
N SER A 37 4.40 19.18 2.89
CA SER A 37 3.95 20.46 3.42
C SER A 37 2.66 20.28 4.21
N ASP A 38 2.39 21.20 5.13
CA ASP A 38 1.14 21.29 5.88
C ASP A 38 -0.04 21.84 5.04
N PHE A 39 0.17 22.12 3.77
CA PHE A 39 -0.90 22.51 2.84
C PHE A 39 -1.98 21.41 2.76
N ASP A 40 -3.24 21.81 2.89
CA ASP A 40 -4.40 20.91 2.75
C ASP A 40 -5.04 21.09 1.35
N PRO A 41 -4.89 20.10 0.44
CA PRO A 41 -5.54 20.18 -0.86
C PRO A 41 -7.04 19.89 -0.81
N LYS A 42 -7.55 19.40 0.33
CA LYS A 42 -8.97 19.07 0.49
C LYS A 42 -9.84 20.32 0.44
N GLY A 43 -10.85 20.30 -0.42
CA GLY A 43 -11.75 21.44 -0.59
C GLY A 43 -11.19 22.59 -1.43
N LYS A 44 -9.96 22.46 -1.94
CA LYS A 44 -9.36 23.41 -2.87
C LYS A 44 -9.74 23.08 -4.31
N SER A 45 -9.86 24.12 -5.13
CA SER A 45 -10.03 23.97 -6.58
C SER A 45 -8.77 23.41 -7.24
N ASP A 46 -8.93 22.83 -8.41
CA ASP A 46 -7.80 22.32 -9.19
C ASP A 46 -6.75 23.42 -9.48
N ASN A 47 -7.22 24.64 -9.69
CA ASN A 47 -6.34 25.79 -9.96
C ASN A 47 -5.53 26.19 -8.72
N GLU A 48 -6.13 26.21 -7.52
CA GLU A 48 -5.41 26.49 -6.28
C GLU A 48 -4.36 25.41 -5.99
N VAL A 49 -4.70 24.13 -6.18
CA VAL A 49 -3.76 23.02 -6.00
C VAL A 49 -2.63 23.07 -7.04
N MET A 50 -2.95 23.40 -8.29
CA MET A 50 -1.94 23.57 -9.35
C MET A 50 -0.96 24.69 -9.00
N HIS A 51 -1.44 25.85 -8.60
CA HIS A 51 -0.56 26.98 -8.23
C HIS A 51 0.32 26.63 -7.03
N PHE A 52 -0.25 25.94 -6.01
CA PHE A 52 0.57 25.47 -4.89
C PHE A 52 1.67 24.52 -5.35
N CYS A 53 1.33 23.50 -6.15
CA CYS A 53 2.31 22.52 -6.67
C CYS A 53 3.41 23.20 -7.50
N GLN A 54 3.06 24.18 -8.33
CA GLN A 54 4.02 24.94 -9.13
C GLN A 54 4.96 25.78 -8.24
N SER A 55 4.40 26.48 -7.25
CA SER A 55 5.20 27.26 -6.30
C SER A 55 6.12 26.36 -5.47
N PHE A 56 5.60 25.25 -4.94
CA PHE A 56 6.37 24.28 -4.17
C PHE A 56 7.52 23.68 -4.99
N MET A 57 7.27 23.30 -6.25
CA MET A 57 8.28 22.74 -7.13
C MET A 57 9.35 23.80 -7.52
N THR A 58 9.02 25.08 -7.57
CA THR A 58 9.98 26.15 -7.86
C THR A 58 11.11 26.21 -6.82
N GLU A 59 10.86 25.76 -5.59
CA GLU A 59 11.90 25.61 -4.58
C GLU A 59 12.48 24.20 -4.53
N LEU A 60 11.63 23.17 -4.68
CA LEU A 60 12.02 21.77 -4.52
C LEU A 60 12.96 21.27 -5.64
N TYR A 61 12.85 21.78 -6.87
CA TYR A 61 13.53 21.21 -8.05
C TYR A 61 15.06 21.11 -7.90
N ARG A 62 15.67 21.96 -7.06
CA ARG A 62 17.13 21.98 -6.81
C ARG A 62 17.61 20.76 -6.01
N HIS A 63 16.68 20.08 -5.32
CA HIS A 63 16.95 19.01 -4.37
C HIS A 63 16.51 17.64 -4.87
N ILE A 64 15.90 17.58 -6.05
CA ILE A 64 15.37 16.34 -6.63
C ILE A 64 15.89 16.13 -8.06
N GLY A 65 15.82 14.91 -8.53
CA GLY A 65 16.23 14.53 -9.88
C GLY A 65 16.20 13.02 -10.02
N LYS A 66 16.32 12.52 -11.25
CA LYS A 66 16.26 11.07 -11.52
C LYS A 66 17.31 10.25 -10.76
N ASP A 67 18.44 10.85 -10.44
CA ASP A 67 19.59 10.23 -9.77
C ASP A 67 19.83 10.83 -8.36
N VAL A 68 18.89 11.60 -7.84
CA VAL A 68 18.93 12.21 -6.50
C VAL A 68 17.72 11.71 -5.71
N ASP A 69 16.77 12.57 -5.42
CA ASP A 69 15.49 12.17 -4.80
C ASP A 69 14.39 12.12 -5.86
N VAL A 70 13.63 11.03 -5.87
CA VAL A 70 12.48 10.82 -6.77
C VAL A 70 11.19 10.77 -5.96
N PRO A 71 10.50 11.90 -5.75
CA PRO A 71 9.29 11.92 -4.95
C PRO A 71 8.16 11.12 -5.59
N ALA A 72 7.37 10.47 -4.74
CA ALA A 72 6.15 9.73 -5.10
C ALA A 72 4.93 10.29 -4.37
N GLY A 73 3.74 9.87 -4.76
CA GLY A 73 2.50 10.23 -4.08
C GLY A 73 2.38 9.64 -2.67
N ASP A 74 1.68 10.34 -1.81
CA ASP A 74 1.26 9.96 -0.46
C ASP A 74 -0.05 10.73 -0.14
N ILE A 75 -0.48 10.83 1.10
CA ILE A 75 -1.69 11.58 1.48
C ILE A 75 -1.65 12.99 0.88
N GLY A 76 -2.73 13.36 0.20
CA GLY A 76 -2.87 14.65 -0.47
C GLY A 76 -2.08 14.83 -1.76
N VAL A 77 -1.39 13.79 -2.23
CA VAL A 77 -0.62 13.80 -3.48
C VAL A 77 -0.97 12.57 -4.32
N GLY A 78 -1.87 12.76 -5.26
CA GLY A 78 -2.26 11.77 -6.26
C GLY A 78 -1.69 12.06 -7.64
N ALA A 79 -2.24 11.42 -8.65
CA ALA A 79 -1.81 11.59 -10.04
C ALA A 79 -1.93 13.05 -10.53
N ARG A 80 -2.95 13.78 -10.05
CA ARG A 80 -3.17 15.20 -10.36
C ARG A 80 -2.00 16.06 -9.87
N GLU A 81 -1.66 15.94 -8.59
CA GLU A 81 -0.57 16.71 -7.97
C GLU A 81 0.79 16.32 -8.58
N ILE A 82 1.03 15.04 -8.80
CA ILE A 82 2.24 14.56 -9.50
C ILE A 82 2.33 15.19 -10.89
N GLY A 83 1.23 15.28 -11.62
CA GLY A 83 1.20 15.94 -12.93
C GLY A 83 1.59 17.41 -12.86
N TYR A 84 1.03 18.17 -11.92
CA TYR A 84 1.35 19.59 -11.73
C TYR A 84 2.82 19.81 -11.33
N LEU A 85 3.32 18.99 -10.41
CA LEU A 85 4.71 19.02 -9.97
C LEU A 85 5.66 18.70 -11.12
N TYR A 86 5.39 17.64 -11.89
CA TYR A 86 6.20 17.23 -13.02
C TYR A 86 6.22 18.29 -14.13
N GLY A 87 5.06 18.87 -14.45
CA GLY A 87 4.97 19.95 -15.44
C GLY A 87 5.82 21.16 -15.08
N GLN A 88 5.82 21.57 -13.82
CA GLN A 88 6.63 22.69 -13.34
C GLN A 88 8.12 22.33 -13.32
N TYR A 89 8.50 21.12 -12.88
CA TYR A 89 9.88 20.66 -12.95
C TYR A 89 10.41 20.72 -14.38
N LYS A 90 9.67 20.15 -15.33
CA LYS A 90 10.03 20.19 -16.76
C LYS A 90 10.12 21.61 -17.30
N ARG A 91 9.23 22.52 -16.88
CA ARG A 91 9.26 23.92 -17.30
C ARG A 91 10.53 24.64 -16.83
N ILE A 92 10.96 24.38 -15.58
CA ILE A 92 12.15 25.04 -15.01
C ILE A 92 13.44 24.47 -15.58
N THR A 93 13.54 23.13 -15.63
CA THR A 93 14.79 22.44 -15.99
C THR A 93 14.98 22.25 -17.49
N GLY A 94 13.89 22.25 -18.27
CA GLY A 94 13.91 21.87 -19.69
C GLY A 94 14.12 20.37 -19.92
N LEU A 95 14.14 19.54 -18.85
CA LEU A 95 14.44 18.11 -18.93
C LEU A 95 13.17 17.28 -18.96
N TYR A 96 13.18 16.23 -19.80
CA TYR A 96 12.20 15.14 -19.77
C TYR A 96 12.89 13.90 -19.20
N GLU A 97 12.77 13.68 -17.90
CA GLU A 97 13.48 12.64 -17.20
C GLU A 97 12.63 11.94 -16.14
N GLY A 98 13.16 10.88 -15.54
CA GLY A 98 12.48 10.02 -14.56
C GLY A 98 12.38 10.58 -13.14
N VAL A 99 12.29 11.89 -12.98
CA VAL A 99 11.95 12.51 -11.69
C VAL A 99 10.48 12.34 -11.40
N LEU A 100 10.10 12.13 -10.15
CA LEU A 100 8.76 11.79 -9.70
C LEU A 100 8.25 10.42 -10.19
N THR A 101 7.51 9.70 -9.35
CA THR A 101 6.81 8.47 -9.71
C THR A 101 5.31 8.58 -9.46
N GLY A 102 4.53 7.72 -10.10
CA GLY A 102 3.08 7.85 -10.17
C GLY A 102 2.62 8.84 -11.23
N LYS A 103 3.46 9.07 -12.23
CA LYS A 103 3.14 9.89 -13.41
C LYS A 103 2.02 9.28 -14.24
N GLY A 104 1.35 10.11 -15.01
CA GLY A 104 0.41 9.64 -16.03
C GLY A 104 1.13 8.89 -17.17
N LEU A 105 0.44 7.96 -17.81
CA LEU A 105 1.00 7.14 -18.89
C LEU A 105 1.50 7.98 -20.08
N THR A 106 0.92 9.14 -20.31
CA THR A 106 1.30 10.04 -21.40
C THR A 106 2.62 10.79 -21.17
N TYR A 107 3.18 10.72 -19.95
CA TYR A 107 4.43 11.42 -19.61
C TYR A 107 5.35 10.60 -18.70
N GLY A 108 5.45 9.31 -18.98
CA GLY A 108 6.45 8.42 -18.40
C GLY A 108 5.99 7.61 -17.19
N GLY A 109 4.69 7.52 -16.96
CA GLY A 109 4.11 6.63 -15.95
C GLY A 109 4.20 5.14 -16.32
N SER A 110 4.07 4.27 -15.34
CA SER A 110 4.04 2.82 -15.49
C SER A 110 2.63 2.26 -15.42
N LEU A 111 2.34 1.26 -16.23
CA LEU A 111 1.19 0.38 -16.02
C LEU A 111 1.30 -0.35 -14.69
N ALA A 112 0.21 -0.92 -14.20
CA ALA A 112 0.07 -1.61 -12.92
C ALA A 112 0.42 -0.76 -11.67
N ARG A 113 0.72 0.55 -11.81
CA ARG A 113 1.07 1.39 -10.65
C ARG A 113 -0.10 1.61 -9.69
N LYS A 114 -1.31 1.72 -10.24
CA LYS A 114 -2.54 1.92 -9.45
C LYS A 114 -2.90 0.64 -8.66
N GLU A 115 -2.68 -0.50 -9.27
CA GLU A 115 -2.94 -1.84 -8.75
C GLU A 115 -1.88 -2.31 -7.74
N ALA A 116 -0.67 -1.79 -7.86
CA ALA A 116 0.55 -2.34 -7.28
C ALA A 116 0.48 -2.67 -5.80
N THR A 117 -0.11 -1.80 -4.97
CA THR A 117 -0.17 -2.05 -3.53
C THR A 117 -1.13 -3.18 -3.19
N GLY A 118 -2.33 -3.17 -3.80
CA GLY A 118 -3.32 -4.22 -3.60
C GLY A 118 -2.86 -5.58 -4.15
N PHE A 119 -2.29 -5.60 -5.35
CA PHE A 119 -1.76 -6.82 -5.96
C PHE A 119 -0.58 -7.37 -5.16
N GLY A 120 0.35 -6.51 -4.76
CA GLY A 120 1.50 -6.89 -3.94
C GLY A 120 1.10 -7.48 -2.60
N LEU A 121 0.11 -6.87 -1.92
CA LEU A 121 -0.47 -7.40 -0.70
C LEU A 121 -0.96 -8.85 -0.88
N CYS A 122 -1.65 -9.11 -1.97
CA CYS A 122 -2.18 -10.45 -2.26
C CYS A 122 -1.07 -11.45 -2.57
N TYR A 123 -0.04 -11.06 -3.34
CA TYR A 123 1.11 -11.93 -3.64
C TYR A 123 1.86 -12.32 -2.38
N LEU A 124 2.16 -11.36 -1.50
CA LEU A 124 2.85 -11.65 -0.25
C LEU A 124 1.99 -12.51 0.69
N THR A 125 0.68 -12.22 0.80
CA THR A 125 -0.26 -13.01 1.62
C THR A 125 -0.36 -14.44 1.09
N GLN A 126 -0.42 -14.63 -0.22
CA GLN A 126 -0.43 -15.96 -0.84
C GLN A 126 0.85 -16.73 -0.52
N GLU A 127 2.01 -16.09 -0.65
CA GLU A 127 3.29 -16.74 -0.39
C GLU A 127 3.45 -17.09 1.09
N MET A 128 3.01 -16.20 1.99
CA MET A 128 2.97 -16.48 3.43
C MET A 128 2.10 -17.72 3.74
N LEU A 129 0.91 -17.80 3.16
CA LEU A 129 0.03 -18.95 3.33
C LEU A 129 0.68 -20.23 2.77
N ARG A 130 1.22 -20.18 1.54
CA ARG A 130 1.86 -21.31 0.86
C ARG A 130 3.03 -21.89 1.67
N CYS A 131 3.88 -21.03 2.22
CA CYS A 131 5.03 -21.48 3.04
C CYS A 131 4.59 -22.08 4.38
N ASN A 132 3.35 -21.83 4.80
CA ASN A 132 2.75 -22.43 5.99
C ASN A 132 1.73 -23.54 5.68
N GLY A 133 1.82 -24.15 4.48
CA GLY A 133 0.98 -25.29 4.10
C GLY A 133 -0.51 -24.96 3.88
N LYS A 134 -0.81 -23.70 3.59
CA LYS A 134 -2.18 -23.20 3.36
C LYS A 134 -2.29 -22.58 1.97
N ASP A 135 -3.54 -22.33 1.53
CA ASP A 135 -3.80 -21.66 0.24
C ASP A 135 -4.82 -20.52 0.43
N VAL A 136 -4.81 -19.60 -0.53
CA VAL A 136 -5.80 -18.52 -0.66
C VAL A 136 -7.11 -19.05 -1.25
N ALA A 137 -7.03 -20.01 -2.18
CA ALA A 137 -8.18 -20.53 -2.92
C ALA A 137 -9.27 -21.08 -1.99
N GLY A 138 -10.51 -20.74 -2.28
CA GLY A 138 -11.70 -21.17 -1.52
C GLY A 138 -11.90 -20.47 -0.17
N LYS A 139 -11.00 -19.58 0.25
CA LYS A 139 -11.14 -18.86 1.53
C LYS A 139 -12.03 -17.63 1.43
N THR A 140 -12.73 -17.33 2.51
CA THR A 140 -13.47 -16.07 2.67
C THR A 140 -12.52 -14.97 3.11
N VAL A 141 -12.69 -13.78 2.51
CA VAL A 141 -11.85 -12.61 2.75
C VAL A 141 -12.71 -11.42 3.14
N VAL A 142 -12.27 -10.69 4.14
CA VAL A 142 -12.82 -9.38 4.54
C VAL A 142 -11.75 -8.33 4.29
N ILE A 143 -12.14 -7.24 3.60
CA ILE A 143 -11.24 -6.14 3.24
C ILE A 143 -11.83 -4.83 3.75
N SER A 144 -11.09 -4.10 4.60
CA SER A 144 -11.52 -2.75 4.96
C SER A 144 -11.13 -1.74 3.90
N GLY A 145 -11.91 -0.68 3.80
CA GLY A 145 -11.72 0.36 2.79
C GLY A 145 -12.37 0.06 1.46
N SER A 146 -12.36 1.07 0.60
CA SER A 146 -12.84 1.04 -0.79
C SER A 146 -12.05 2.02 -1.68
N GLY A 147 -10.82 2.31 -1.28
CA GLY A 147 -9.83 3.02 -2.10
C GLY A 147 -9.01 2.08 -2.97
N ASN A 148 -7.99 2.59 -3.63
CA ASN A 148 -7.17 1.81 -4.58
C ASN A 148 -6.65 0.51 -3.97
N VAL A 149 -6.05 0.55 -2.78
CA VAL A 149 -5.50 -0.66 -2.15
C VAL A 149 -6.57 -1.73 -1.97
N ALA A 150 -7.71 -1.36 -1.40
CA ALA A 150 -8.82 -2.29 -1.14
C ALA A 150 -9.45 -2.86 -2.42
N ILE A 151 -9.71 -2.01 -3.43
CA ILE A 151 -10.30 -2.43 -4.70
C ILE A 151 -9.39 -3.42 -5.43
N TYR A 152 -8.11 -3.09 -5.54
CA TYR A 152 -7.17 -3.96 -6.27
C TYR A 152 -6.73 -5.18 -5.46
N ALA A 153 -6.72 -5.12 -4.13
CA ALA A 153 -6.61 -6.32 -3.30
C ALA A 153 -7.82 -7.26 -3.52
N ALA A 154 -9.04 -6.71 -3.53
CA ALA A 154 -10.25 -7.47 -3.81
C ALA A 154 -10.21 -8.13 -5.20
N GLN A 155 -9.76 -7.39 -6.22
CA GLN A 155 -9.58 -7.94 -7.56
C GLN A 155 -8.61 -9.12 -7.56
N LYS A 156 -7.38 -8.90 -7.12
CA LYS A 156 -6.31 -9.89 -7.21
C LYS A 156 -6.61 -11.14 -6.37
N ILE A 157 -7.11 -10.97 -5.15
CA ILE A 157 -7.39 -12.13 -4.29
C ILE A 157 -8.57 -12.96 -4.80
N THR A 158 -9.52 -12.32 -5.51
CA THR A 158 -10.60 -13.02 -6.20
C THR A 158 -10.08 -13.79 -7.42
N GLU A 159 -9.17 -13.20 -8.20
CA GLU A 159 -8.47 -13.88 -9.29
C GLU A 159 -7.68 -15.11 -8.80
N MET A 160 -7.18 -15.09 -7.56
CA MET A 160 -6.51 -16.20 -6.90
C MET A 160 -7.48 -17.27 -6.34
N GLY A 161 -8.78 -17.12 -6.54
CA GLY A 161 -9.80 -18.09 -6.15
C GLY A 161 -10.39 -17.90 -4.75
N ALA A 162 -10.11 -16.81 -4.05
CA ALA A 162 -10.79 -16.48 -2.80
C ALA A 162 -12.12 -15.76 -3.04
N LYS A 163 -12.94 -15.66 -1.99
CA LYS A 163 -14.21 -14.95 -2.00
C LYS A 163 -14.18 -13.76 -1.08
N VAL A 164 -14.20 -12.54 -1.61
CA VAL A 164 -14.33 -11.32 -0.82
C VAL A 164 -15.79 -11.13 -0.45
N VAL A 165 -16.11 -11.14 0.85
CA VAL A 165 -17.49 -11.09 1.36
C VAL A 165 -17.87 -9.75 1.97
N ALA A 166 -16.90 -8.88 2.28
CA ALA A 166 -17.17 -7.56 2.83
C ALA A 166 -16.11 -6.53 2.43
N MET A 167 -16.57 -5.30 2.24
CA MET A 167 -15.74 -4.11 2.07
C MET A 167 -16.35 -2.93 2.83
N SER A 168 -15.53 -1.92 3.19
CA SER A 168 -15.99 -0.75 3.95
C SER A 168 -15.60 0.59 3.34
N ASP A 169 -16.21 1.66 3.82
CA ASP A 169 -15.67 3.02 3.76
C ASP A 169 -15.75 3.67 5.14
N SER A 170 -15.47 4.96 5.25
CA SER A 170 -15.46 5.65 6.55
C SER A 170 -16.82 5.73 7.26
N ASN A 171 -17.93 5.42 6.57
CA ASN A 171 -19.26 5.51 7.12
C ASN A 171 -19.82 4.15 7.56
N GLY A 172 -19.39 3.06 6.91
CA GLY A 172 -19.91 1.74 7.20
C GLY A 172 -19.34 0.67 6.26
N TYR A 173 -19.95 -0.48 6.27
CA TYR A 173 -19.49 -1.62 5.48
C TYR A 173 -20.66 -2.34 4.80
N ILE A 174 -20.34 -3.00 3.69
CA ILE A 174 -21.22 -3.94 3.01
C ILE A 174 -20.79 -5.37 3.33
N HIS A 175 -21.78 -6.26 3.39
CA HIS A 175 -21.58 -7.69 3.49
C HIS A 175 -22.44 -8.41 2.45
N ASP A 176 -21.82 -9.25 1.63
CA ASP A 176 -22.49 -10.13 0.67
C ASP A 176 -21.89 -11.54 0.77
N ALA A 177 -22.66 -12.47 1.33
CA ALA A 177 -22.24 -13.87 1.48
C ALA A 177 -21.95 -14.57 0.14
N ASN A 178 -22.55 -14.09 -0.96
CA ASN A 178 -22.30 -14.60 -2.31
C ASN A 178 -20.97 -14.12 -2.92
N GLY A 179 -20.38 -13.10 -2.31
CA GLY A 179 -19.17 -12.42 -2.78
C GLY A 179 -19.47 -11.03 -3.34
N VAL A 180 -18.61 -10.09 -3.02
CA VAL A 180 -18.74 -8.70 -3.44
C VAL A 180 -18.58 -8.58 -4.97
N ASN A 181 -19.54 -7.92 -5.63
CA ASN A 181 -19.43 -7.58 -7.04
C ASN A 181 -18.48 -6.40 -7.24
N LEU A 182 -17.28 -6.69 -7.68
CA LEU A 182 -16.19 -5.70 -7.78
C LEU A 182 -16.47 -4.64 -8.87
N GLU A 183 -17.18 -4.99 -9.94
CA GLU A 183 -17.50 -4.03 -11.01
C GLU A 183 -18.44 -2.93 -10.48
N VAL A 184 -19.40 -3.30 -9.63
CA VAL A 184 -20.27 -2.32 -8.95
C VAL A 184 -19.45 -1.43 -8.02
N ILE A 185 -18.49 -2.00 -7.26
CA ILE A 185 -17.59 -1.21 -6.40
C ILE A 185 -16.78 -0.22 -7.23
N LYS A 186 -16.15 -0.65 -8.31
CA LYS A 186 -15.37 0.22 -9.21
C LYS A 186 -16.22 1.35 -9.78
N GLN A 187 -17.41 1.01 -10.29
CA GLN A 187 -18.34 2.01 -10.80
C GLN A 187 -18.67 3.08 -9.75
N LEU A 188 -19.03 2.66 -8.54
CA LEU A 188 -19.39 3.56 -7.45
C LEU A 188 -18.22 4.42 -6.98
N LYS A 189 -17.03 3.83 -6.84
CA LYS A 189 -15.89 4.49 -6.19
C LYS A 189 -15.00 5.26 -7.17
N GLU A 190 -14.73 4.71 -8.33
CA GLU A 190 -13.79 5.29 -9.29
C GLU A 190 -14.49 6.23 -10.29
N VAL A 191 -15.72 5.91 -10.69
CA VAL A 191 -16.46 6.69 -11.68
C VAL A 191 -17.40 7.69 -10.99
N GLU A 192 -18.31 7.20 -10.16
CA GLU A 192 -19.36 8.02 -9.55
C GLU A 192 -18.90 8.74 -8.27
N ARG A 193 -17.81 8.33 -7.66
CA ARG A 193 -17.24 8.87 -6.40
C ARG A 193 -18.24 8.87 -5.24
N LYS A 194 -19.15 7.89 -5.23
CA LYS A 194 -20.18 7.71 -4.21
C LYS A 194 -19.70 6.90 -2.99
N ARG A 195 -20.52 6.89 -1.95
CA ARG A 195 -20.29 6.06 -0.76
C ARG A 195 -20.67 4.61 -1.00
N ILE A 196 -20.01 3.69 -0.27
CA ILE A 196 -20.23 2.25 -0.43
C ILE A 196 -21.66 1.81 -0.09
N LYS A 197 -22.38 2.60 0.69
CA LYS A 197 -23.81 2.35 1.00
C LYS A 197 -24.71 2.26 -0.23
N GLU A 198 -24.30 2.89 -1.35
CA GLU A 198 -25.09 2.84 -2.57
C GLU A 198 -25.03 1.46 -3.25
N TYR A 199 -24.08 0.62 -2.85
CA TYR A 199 -23.88 -0.73 -3.37
C TYR A 199 -25.15 -1.61 -3.26
N VAL A 200 -25.84 -1.55 -2.12
CA VAL A 200 -27.03 -2.38 -1.87
C VAL A 200 -28.22 -2.03 -2.80
N LYS A 201 -28.20 -0.89 -3.46
CA LYS A 201 -29.20 -0.53 -4.47
C LYS A 201 -29.00 -1.33 -5.77
N ALA A 202 -27.75 -1.62 -6.12
CA ALA A 202 -27.39 -2.39 -7.30
C ALA A 202 -27.32 -3.90 -7.02
N VAL A 203 -27.03 -4.29 -5.77
CA VAL A 203 -26.88 -5.69 -5.34
C VAL A 203 -27.79 -5.96 -4.13
N PRO A 204 -29.05 -6.31 -4.37
CA PRO A 204 -30.05 -6.50 -3.29
C PRO A 204 -29.76 -7.65 -2.32
N THR A 205 -28.83 -8.57 -2.66
CA THR A 205 -28.39 -9.66 -1.78
C THR A 205 -27.45 -9.19 -0.66
N ALA A 206 -26.86 -8.04 -0.85
CA ALA A 206 -25.94 -7.47 0.13
C ALA A 206 -26.68 -6.67 1.22
N THR A 207 -26.05 -6.58 2.38
CA THR A 207 -26.48 -5.70 3.47
C THR A 207 -25.50 -4.56 3.65
N TYR A 208 -25.98 -3.41 4.13
CA TYR A 208 -25.15 -2.30 4.57
C TYR A 208 -25.35 -2.05 6.06
N THR A 209 -24.25 -1.86 6.78
CA THR A 209 -24.27 -1.52 8.20
C THR A 209 -23.45 -0.26 8.43
N GLU A 210 -23.99 0.68 9.21
CA GLU A 210 -23.26 1.88 9.61
C GLU A 210 -22.20 1.57 10.67
N GLY A 211 -21.11 2.34 10.66
CA GLY A 211 -19.96 2.12 11.54
C GLY A 211 -18.95 1.13 10.93
N CYS A 212 -17.81 1.66 10.47
CA CYS A 212 -16.82 0.88 9.71
C CYS A 212 -16.12 -0.23 10.54
N SER A 213 -15.95 -0.05 11.84
CA SER A 213 -15.26 -1.01 12.72
C SER A 213 -15.99 -2.35 12.85
N GLY A 214 -17.31 -2.36 12.66
CA GLY A 214 -18.13 -3.59 12.67
C GLY A 214 -17.74 -4.61 11.59
N ILE A 215 -17.01 -4.22 10.57
CA ILE A 215 -16.59 -5.14 9.50
C ILE A 215 -15.78 -6.34 10.05
N TRP A 216 -15.02 -6.14 11.13
CA TRP A 216 -14.18 -7.17 11.74
C TRP A 216 -14.98 -8.23 12.54
N THR A 217 -16.29 -8.05 12.68
CA THR A 217 -17.17 -9.07 13.25
C THR A 217 -17.60 -10.14 12.24
N ILE A 218 -17.39 -9.89 10.93
CA ILE A 218 -17.75 -10.83 9.86
C ILE A 218 -16.75 -11.98 9.84
N PRO A 219 -17.22 -13.25 9.93
CA PRO A 219 -16.34 -14.40 9.87
C PRO A 219 -15.58 -14.47 8.55
N CYS A 220 -14.25 -14.59 8.64
CA CYS A 220 -13.37 -14.75 7.47
C CYS A 220 -12.14 -15.58 7.80
N ARG A 221 -11.50 -16.12 6.77
CA ARG A 221 -10.22 -16.82 6.89
C ARG A 221 -9.02 -15.89 6.66
N ILE A 222 -9.21 -14.83 5.89
CA ILE A 222 -8.18 -13.84 5.59
C ILE A 222 -8.78 -12.45 5.85
N ALA A 223 -8.08 -11.64 6.64
CA ALA A 223 -8.43 -10.24 6.87
C ALA A 223 -7.36 -9.32 6.24
N LEU A 224 -7.80 -8.40 5.40
CA LEU A 224 -6.94 -7.43 4.72
C LEU A 224 -7.34 -6.00 5.12
N PRO A 225 -6.76 -5.44 6.19
CA PRO A 225 -6.99 -4.06 6.57
C PRO A 225 -6.32 -3.11 5.56
N CYS A 226 -7.14 -2.41 4.76
CA CYS A 226 -6.71 -1.56 3.65
C CYS A 226 -7.23 -0.12 3.75
N ALA A 227 -7.79 0.29 4.89
CA ALA A 227 -8.40 1.61 5.04
C ALA A 227 -7.47 2.60 5.74
N THR A 228 -7.34 2.50 7.06
CA THR A 228 -6.66 3.52 7.87
C THR A 228 -5.80 2.90 8.98
N GLN A 229 -4.94 3.74 9.55
CA GLN A 229 -4.16 3.35 10.73
C GLN A 229 -5.07 3.07 11.93
N ASN A 230 -4.65 2.11 12.78
CA ASN A 230 -5.31 1.73 14.03
C ASN A 230 -6.80 1.34 13.87
N GLU A 231 -7.16 0.75 12.74
CA GLU A 231 -8.53 0.30 12.49
C GLU A 231 -8.86 -1.08 13.10
N ILE A 232 -7.84 -1.86 13.45
CA ILE A 232 -7.97 -3.11 14.19
C ILE A 232 -7.37 -2.90 15.59
N ASP A 233 -8.23 -2.80 16.59
CA ASP A 233 -7.87 -2.80 17.99
C ASP A 233 -7.82 -4.23 18.56
N GLU A 234 -7.45 -4.36 19.83
CA GLU A 234 -7.36 -5.66 20.51
C GLU A 234 -8.68 -6.44 20.48
N ASN A 235 -9.81 -5.76 20.64
CA ASN A 235 -11.13 -6.40 20.66
C ASN A 235 -11.52 -6.92 19.28
N SER A 236 -11.25 -6.14 18.24
CA SER A 236 -11.44 -6.56 16.85
C SER A 236 -10.55 -7.75 16.51
N ALA A 237 -9.30 -7.76 16.97
CA ALA A 237 -8.39 -8.89 16.77
C ALA A 237 -8.89 -10.15 17.47
N LYS A 238 -9.31 -10.07 18.73
CA LYS A 238 -9.91 -11.20 19.47
C LYS A 238 -11.15 -11.74 18.77
N THR A 239 -11.98 -10.87 18.20
CA THR A 239 -13.18 -11.28 17.44
C THR A 239 -12.81 -12.03 16.17
N LEU A 240 -11.85 -11.52 15.39
CA LEU A 240 -11.33 -12.19 14.19
C LEU A 240 -10.74 -13.57 14.53
N ILE A 241 -9.97 -13.67 15.62
CA ILE A 241 -9.40 -14.93 16.10
C ILE A 241 -10.50 -15.92 16.48
N ALA A 242 -11.49 -15.48 17.25
CA ALA A 242 -12.64 -16.32 17.64
C ALA A 242 -13.44 -16.80 16.41
N ASN A 243 -13.54 -16.00 15.36
CA ASN A 243 -14.17 -16.33 14.09
C ASN A 243 -13.30 -17.20 13.17
N GLY A 244 -12.07 -17.53 13.59
CA GLY A 244 -11.20 -18.46 12.90
C GLY A 244 -10.39 -17.86 11.77
N VAL A 245 -9.98 -16.58 11.88
CA VAL A 245 -9.04 -15.97 10.94
C VAL A 245 -7.71 -16.73 10.94
N GLU A 246 -7.17 -17.01 9.76
CA GLU A 246 -5.92 -17.74 9.58
C GLU A 246 -4.76 -16.83 9.19
N ALA A 247 -5.07 -15.74 8.51
CA ALA A 247 -4.07 -14.77 8.06
C ALA A 247 -4.60 -13.34 8.10
N VAL A 248 -3.71 -12.42 8.46
CA VAL A 248 -3.91 -10.97 8.36
C VAL A 248 -2.80 -10.39 7.50
N GLY A 249 -3.16 -9.62 6.47
CA GLY A 249 -2.20 -8.93 5.61
C GLY A 249 -2.47 -7.42 5.62
N GLU A 250 -1.53 -6.63 6.09
CA GLU A 250 -1.71 -5.19 6.27
C GLU A 250 -1.49 -4.40 4.97
N GLY A 251 -2.58 -4.00 4.32
CA GLY A 251 -2.54 -3.14 3.12
C GLY A 251 -2.37 -1.65 3.44
N ALA A 252 -3.00 -1.17 4.50
CA ALA A 252 -2.81 0.19 4.99
C ALA A 252 -1.50 0.33 5.80
N ASN A 253 -1.09 1.56 6.12
CA ASN A 253 0.04 1.79 7.00
C ASN A 253 -0.43 1.70 8.48
N MET A 254 0.17 0.79 9.25
CA MET A 254 -0.12 0.54 10.66
C MET A 254 -1.63 0.37 10.98
N PRO A 255 -2.37 -0.50 10.28
CA PRO A 255 -3.81 -0.63 10.51
C PRO A 255 -4.14 -1.36 11.82
N SER A 256 -3.24 -2.20 12.33
CA SER A 256 -3.41 -2.89 13.62
C SER A 256 -2.66 -2.16 14.73
N THR A 257 -3.29 -2.09 15.93
CA THR A 257 -2.59 -1.60 17.12
C THR A 257 -1.55 -2.61 17.58
N LEU A 258 -0.65 -2.21 18.47
CA LEU A 258 0.36 -3.13 19.03
C LEU A 258 -0.29 -4.28 19.78
N GLU A 259 -1.36 -4.02 20.52
CA GLU A 259 -2.14 -5.01 21.27
C GLU A 259 -2.83 -6.00 20.31
N ALA A 260 -3.40 -5.51 19.21
CA ALA A 260 -3.99 -6.36 18.18
C ALA A 260 -2.93 -7.27 17.53
N THR A 261 -1.77 -6.71 17.17
CA THR A 261 -0.66 -7.48 16.60
C THR A 261 -0.18 -8.58 17.55
N ALA A 262 -0.01 -8.24 18.84
CA ALA A 262 0.37 -9.21 19.85
C ALA A 262 -0.68 -10.32 20.01
N ALA A 263 -1.97 -9.98 19.98
CA ALA A 263 -3.06 -10.96 20.05
C ALA A 263 -3.03 -11.94 18.86
N PHE A 264 -2.83 -11.46 17.63
CA PHE A 264 -2.69 -12.31 16.44
C PHE A 264 -1.48 -13.25 16.56
N GLN A 265 -0.33 -12.73 16.96
CA GLN A 265 0.89 -13.54 17.14
C GLN A 265 0.71 -14.63 18.19
N GLN A 266 0.14 -14.29 19.36
CA GLN A 266 -0.13 -15.25 20.44
C GLN A 266 -1.11 -16.35 20.03
N ALA A 267 -2.08 -16.03 19.17
CA ALA A 267 -3.04 -16.98 18.64
C ALA A 267 -2.50 -17.83 17.47
N GLY A 268 -1.27 -17.59 17.02
CA GLY A 268 -0.69 -18.29 15.87
C GLY A 268 -1.30 -17.92 14.51
N VAL A 269 -1.93 -16.75 14.43
CA VAL A 269 -2.43 -16.20 13.15
C VAL A 269 -1.23 -15.72 12.33
N LEU A 270 -1.19 -16.08 11.05
CA LEU A 270 -0.16 -15.60 10.14
C LEU A 270 -0.33 -14.09 9.91
N PHE A 271 0.66 -13.31 10.29
CA PHE A 271 0.55 -11.85 10.27
C PHE A 271 1.62 -11.22 9.38
N ALA A 272 1.19 -10.63 8.27
CA ALA A 272 2.06 -9.92 7.33
C ALA A 272 2.06 -8.41 7.66
N PRO A 273 3.14 -7.86 8.23
CA PRO A 273 3.19 -6.46 8.65
C PRO A 273 3.21 -5.50 7.47
N ALA A 274 2.65 -4.30 7.65
CA ALA A 274 2.43 -3.29 6.61
C ALA A 274 3.68 -2.99 5.77
N LYS A 275 4.85 -2.81 6.40
CA LYS A 275 6.09 -2.47 5.67
C LYS A 275 6.53 -3.52 4.66
N ALA A 276 6.17 -4.78 4.87
CA ALA A 276 6.39 -5.85 3.91
C ALA A 276 5.18 -5.99 2.97
N ALA A 277 3.98 -6.11 3.53
CA ALA A 277 2.77 -6.44 2.79
C ALA A 277 2.34 -5.36 1.78
N ASN A 278 2.52 -4.07 2.10
CA ASN A 278 2.14 -2.97 1.21
C ASN A 278 3.30 -2.39 0.37
N ALA A 279 4.44 -3.08 0.32
CA ALA A 279 5.60 -2.62 -0.43
C ALA A 279 5.41 -2.64 -1.97
N GLY A 280 4.34 -3.24 -2.48
CA GLY A 280 4.06 -3.29 -3.91
C GLY A 280 4.03 -1.93 -4.59
N GLY A 281 3.48 -0.91 -3.91
CA GLY A 281 3.43 0.45 -4.43
C GLY A 281 4.82 1.04 -4.71
N VAL A 282 5.75 0.92 -3.77
CA VAL A 282 7.12 1.41 -3.95
C VAL A 282 7.92 0.52 -4.92
N ALA A 283 7.65 -0.78 -4.96
CA ALA A 283 8.27 -1.68 -5.93
C ALA A 283 7.96 -1.23 -7.36
N VAL A 284 6.69 -0.99 -7.70
CA VAL A 284 6.32 -0.49 -9.04
C VAL A 284 6.80 0.94 -9.27
N SER A 285 6.93 1.77 -8.23
CA SER A 285 7.59 3.08 -8.40
C SER A 285 9.04 2.94 -8.86
N ALA A 286 9.80 1.99 -8.31
CA ALA A 286 11.16 1.71 -8.76
C ALA A 286 11.20 1.09 -10.17
N LEU A 287 10.22 0.26 -10.52
CA LEU A 287 10.07 -0.25 -11.88
C LEU A 287 9.74 0.88 -12.88
N GLU A 288 8.93 1.87 -12.47
CA GLU A 288 8.70 3.09 -13.28
C GLU A 288 9.99 3.87 -13.51
N MET A 289 10.81 4.05 -12.46
CA MET A 289 12.13 4.67 -12.57
C MET A 289 13.03 3.91 -13.56
N SER A 290 13.03 2.58 -13.50
CA SER A 290 13.80 1.73 -14.42
C SER A 290 13.33 1.89 -15.86
N GLN A 291 12.03 1.90 -16.12
CA GLN A 291 11.45 2.14 -17.44
C GLN A 291 11.85 3.53 -17.96
N ASN A 292 11.80 4.55 -17.10
CA ASN A 292 12.20 5.92 -17.48
C ASN A 292 13.69 5.99 -17.84
N SER A 293 14.56 5.33 -17.10
CA SER A 293 15.99 5.29 -17.38
C SER A 293 16.31 4.59 -18.70
N GLN A 294 15.59 3.54 -19.03
CA GLN A 294 15.70 2.81 -20.30
C GLN A 294 15.01 3.54 -21.47
N ARG A 295 14.13 4.51 -21.21
CA ARG A 295 13.24 5.17 -22.16
C ARG A 295 12.30 4.17 -22.87
N LEU A 296 11.85 3.16 -22.14
CA LEU A 296 10.92 2.12 -22.59
C LEU A 296 9.69 2.09 -21.70
N SER A 297 8.61 1.54 -22.24
CA SER A 297 7.42 1.20 -21.47
C SER A 297 7.23 -0.31 -21.50
N TRP A 298 7.01 -0.91 -20.35
CA TRP A 298 6.70 -2.33 -20.21
C TRP A 298 5.19 -2.55 -20.26
N THR A 299 4.77 -3.75 -20.68
CA THR A 299 3.36 -4.14 -20.63
C THR A 299 2.88 -4.30 -19.18
N PHE A 300 1.57 -4.38 -19.02
CA PHE A 300 0.98 -4.62 -17.70
C PHE A 300 1.48 -5.96 -17.13
N GLU A 301 1.52 -6.99 -17.95
CA GLU A 301 1.95 -8.34 -17.59
C GLU A 301 3.42 -8.38 -17.17
N GLU A 302 4.29 -7.65 -17.87
CA GLU A 302 5.71 -7.54 -17.50
C GLU A 302 5.91 -6.88 -16.14
N VAL A 303 5.17 -5.80 -15.87
CA VAL A 303 5.23 -5.09 -14.58
C VAL A 303 4.65 -5.95 -13.46
N ASP A 304 3.49 -6.61 -13.71
CA ASP A 304 2.81 -7.46 -12.71
C ASP A 304 3.66 -8.70 -12.37
N ALA A 305 4.29 -9.33 -13.36
CA ALA A 305 5.21 -10.44 -13.11
C ALA A 305 6.39 -10.04 -12.22
N LYS A 306 7.04 -8.92 -12.54
CA LYS A 306 8.14 -8.36 -11.70
C LYS A 306 7.67 -8.00 -10.30
N LEU A 307 6.48 -7.40 -10.17
CA LEU A 307 5.87 -7.10 -8.88
C LEU A 307 5.68 -8.37 -8.06
N LYS A 308 5.14 -9.42 -8.67
CA LYS A 308 4.93 -10.71 -8.01
C LYS A 308 6.23 -11.29 -7.48
N ASP A 309 7.27 -11.34 -8.31
CA ASP A 309 8.59 -11.85 -7.91
C ASP A 309 9.19 -11.06 -6.75
N ILE A 310 9.10 -9.71 -6.79
CA ILE A 310 9.57 -8.85 -5.72
C ILE A 310 8.82 -9.13 -4.40
N MET A 311 7.50 -9.30 -4.44
CA MET A 311 6.71 -9.53 -3.24
C MET A 311 6.97 -10.91 -2.62
N ILE A 312 7.18 -11.93 -3.45
CA ILE A 312 7.61 -13.27 -3.01
C ILE A 312 8.97 -13.18 -2.33
N GLU A 313 9.93 -12.50 -2.94
CA GLU A 313 11.27 -12.31 -2.40
C GLU A 313 11.28 -11.53 -1.09
N ILE A 314 10.41 -10.51 -0.95
CA ILE A 314 10.23 -9.80 0.32
C ILE A 314 9.80 -10.78 1.41
N PHE A 315 8.80 -11.64 1.14
CA PHE A 315 8.35 -12.61 2.13
C PHE A 315 9.49 -13.56 2.55
N HIS A 316 10.26 -14.09 1.61
CA HIS A 316 11.37 -14.99 1.92
C HIS A 316 12.45 -14.34 2.77
N LYS A 317 12.80 -13.07 2.51
CA LYS A 317 13.74 -12.30 3.35
C LYS A 317 13.22 -12.10 4.77
N VAL A 318 11.94 -11.78 4.89
CA VAL A 318 11.27 -11.60 6.19
C VAL A 318 11.24 -12.92 6.97
N ASP A 319 10.88 -14.02 6.32
CA ASP A 319 10.82 -15.34 6.94
C ASP A 319 12.21 -15.84 7.37
N LEU A 320 13.22 -15.65 6.50
CA LEU A 320 14.60 -16.01 6.83
C LEU A 320 15.10 -15.21 8.03
N ALA A 321 14.92 -13.90 8.04
CA ALA A 321 15.34 -13.05 9.15
C ALA A 321 14.62 -13.41 10.47
N ALA A 322 13.32 -13.76 10.40
CA ALA A 322 12.59 -14.23 11.58
C ALA A 322 13.19 -15.53 12.13
N LYS A 323 13.53 -16.48 11.24
CA LYS A 323 14.12 -17.77 11.63
C LYS A 323 15.52 -17.64 12.21
N GLU A 324 16.32 -16.74 11.67
CA GLU A 324 17.75 -16.60 12.03
C GLU A 324 17.96 -15.72 13.29
N TYR A 325 17.19 -14.63 13.42
CA TYR A 325 17.44 -13.59 14.42
C TYR A 325 16.30 -13.38 15.42
N ALA A 326 15.16 -14.06 15.25
CA ALA A 326 14.01 -13.89 16.14
C ALA A 326 13.32 -15.25 16.40
N THR A 327 12.01 -15.31 16.29
CA THR A 327 11.24 -16.54 16.42
C THR A 327 10.64 -16.90 15.05
N PRO A 328 10.76 -18.17 14.58
CA PRO A 328 10.10 -18.60 13.35
C PRO A 328 8.60 -18.25 13.36
N GLY A 329 8.15 -17.59 12.29
CA GLY A 329 6.77 -17.09 12.18
C GLY A 329 6.53 -15.68 12.73
N ASP A 330 7.48 -15.09 13.43
CA ASP A 330 7.41 -13.66 13.81
C ASP A 330 7.84 -12.77 12.63
N TYR A 331 6.92 -12.60 11.70
CA TYR A 331 7.17 -11.79 10.50
C TYR A 331 7.25 -10.28 10.79
N VAL A 332 6.78 -9.82 11.95
CA VAL A 332 6.95 -8.42 12.38
C VAL A 332 8.42 -8.15 12.70
N ALA A 333 9.02 -8.98 13.56
CA ALA A 333 10.45 -8.91 13.84
C ALA A 333 11.28 -9.16 12.58
N GLY A 334 10.92 -10.18 11.80
CA GLY A 334 11.58 -10.52 10.53
C GLY A 334 11.64 -9.35 9.56
N ALA A 335 10.54 -8.62 9.37
CA ALA A 335 10.50 -7.46 8.48
C ALA A 335 11.37 -6.29 8.99
N ASN A 336 11.37 -6.05 10.30
CA ASN A 336 12.22 -5.02 10.89
C ASN A 336 13.71 -5.36 10.73
N ILE A 337 14.08 -6.60 11.04
CA ILE A 337 15.47 -7.06 11.00
C ILE A 337 15.97 -7.11 9.56
N ALA A 338 15.23 -7.72 8.63
CA ALA A 338 15.62 -7.81 7.24
C ALA A 338 15.81 -6.42 6.60
N GLY A 339 14.91 -5.48 6.91
CA GLY A 339 15.04 -4.10 6.45
C GLY A 339 16.28 -3.41 7.04
N PHE A 340 16.51 -3.59 8.35
CA PHE A 340 17.63 -3.00 9.06
C PHE A 340 18.98 -3.54 8.57
N LEU A 341 19.13 -4.85 8.42
CA LEU A 341 20.39 -5.49 8.03
C LEU A 341 20.94 -4.90 6.73
N LYS A 342 20.12 -4.78 5.69
CA LYS A 342 20.57 -4.21 4.42
C LYS A 342 21.06 -2.76 4.57
N VAL A 343 20.38 -1.96 5.40
CA VAL A 343 20.78 -0.56 5.65
C VAL A 343 22.07 -0.52 6.47
N ALA A 344 22.17 -1.34 7.51
CA ALA A 344 23.36 -1.42 8.37
C ALA A 344 24.59 -1.84 7.58
N ASP A 345 24.47 -2.88 6.74
CA ASP A 345 25.58 -3.36 5.89
C ASP A 345 26.06 -2.26 4.95
N ALA A 346 25.12 -1.52 4.34
CA ALA A 346 25.47 -0.39 3.48
C ALA A 346 26.18 0.72 4.24
N MET A 347 25.71 1.07 5.44
CA MET A 347 26.34 2.08 6.30
C MET A 347 27.73 1.64 6.76
N MET A 348 27.90 0.36 7.12
CA MET A 348 29.21 -0.19 7.49
C MET A 348 30.20 -0.12 6.33
N ALA A 349 29.75 -0.43 5.13
CA ALA A 349 30.61 -0.42 3.94
C ALA A 349 30.96 0.99 3.45
N GLN A 350 30.04 1.94 3.55
CA GLN A 350 30.20 3.30 3.01
C GLN A 350 30.68 4.30 4.05
N GLY A 351 30.64 3.97 5.33
CA GLY A 351 30.79 4.90 6.43
C GLY A 351 29.49 5.61 6.79
N ALA A 352 29.33 6.01 8.04
CA ALA A 352 28.22 6.84 8.52
C ALA A 352 28.56 8.31 8.25
N VAL A 353 28.11 8.84 7.16
CA VAL A 353 28.35 10.21 6.69
C VAL A 353 27.13 11.10 6.88
#